data_2f59a02b395e58e2aed14904b3eb5acc
#
_entry.id   2f59a02b395e58e2aed14904b3eb5acc
#
_cell.length_a   1.000
_cell.length_b   1.000
_cell.length_c   1.000
_cell.angle_alpha   90.00
_cell.angle_beta   90.00
_cell.angle_gamma   90.00
#
_symmetry.space_group_name_H-M   'P 1'
#
loop_
_entity.id
_entity.type
_entity.pdbx_description
1 polymer ?
#
loop_
_entity_poly.entity_id
_entity_poly.type
_entity_poly.pdbx_seq_one_letter_code
_entity_poly.pdbx_strand_id
1 'polypeptide(L)'
;MEIKQLFALSVALLMAFPAFADNYPIVSPTVEYTDSTGVLIIKHTSESFTEQAPLTIRFKANPENTAGYTMNYQWTINNTKDPSFNIVNYTEEFEQTFTRAGEFSIKLLYTYTDADGKQMSEQTDSIKFTIKESKLDFPNAFSPNGDRLNDKYKAKVCQSIVEFRASIYNRWGKKLYSWTDPYDGWDGTFNGKPVKQGVYFVNVVAKGADGHEYHIRRDVNLLRGYTEVTNTTTP
;
A
#
# COMPACT_ATOMS: atom_id res chain seq x y z
N MET A 1 -74.50 -8.07 -60.71
CA MET A 1 -74.64 -7.91 -59.23
C MET A 1 -73.26 -8.09 -58.60
N GLU A 2 -72.48 -7.00 -58.47
CA GLU A 2 -71.15 -7.04 -57.99
C GLU A 2 -71.07 -6.74 -56.50
N ILE A 3 -70.52 -7.64 -55.74
CA ILE A 3 -70.27 -7.49 -54.29
C ILE A 3 -68.96 -6.85 -54.09
N LYS A 4 -68.88 -5.56 -53.72
CA LYS A 4 -67.71 -4.87 -53.27
C LYS A 4 -67.35 -5.32 -51.87
N GLN A 5 -66.24 -6.03 -51.75
CA GLN A 5 -65.59 -6.32 -50.43
C GLN A 5 -64.85 -5.08 -49.92
N LEU A 6 -65.27 -4.59 -48.79
CA LEU A 6 -64.61 -3.49 -48.04
C LEU A 6 -63.48 -4.11 -47.20
N PHE A 7 -62.25 -3.90 -47.60
CA PHE A 7 -61.09 -4.21 -46.76
C PHE A 7 -60.96 -3.15 -45.71
N ALA A 8 -61.28 -3.49 -44.47
CA ALA A 8 -60.95 -2.66 -43.29
C ALA A 8 -59.46 -2.85 -42.93
N LEU A 9 -58.66 -1.81 -43.21
CA LEU A 9 -57.27 -1.75 -42.78
C LEU A 9 -57.20 -1.39 -41.31
N SER A 10 -57.02 -2.36 -40.43
CA SER A 10 -56.74 -2.13 -39.00
C SER A 10 -55.27 -1.65 -38.85
N VAL A 11 -55.07 -0.37 -38.69
CA VAL A 11 -53.79 0.16 -38.27
C VAL A 11 -53.58 -0.15 -36.78
N ALA A 12 -52.80 -1.21 -36.49
CA ALA A 12 -52.33 -1.46 -35.15
C ALA A 12 -51.28 -0.39 -34.79
N LEU A 13 -51.69 0.57 -33.97
CA LEU A 13 -50.79 1.55 -33.38
C LEU A 13 -49.90 0.84 -32.35
N LEU A 14 -48.71 0.43 -32.79
CA LEU A 14 -47.69 -0.13 -31.90
C LEU A 14 -47.16 1.00 -30.99
N MET A 15 -47.74 1.15 -29.80
CA MET A 15 -47.18 1.99 -28.77
C MET A 15 -45.87 1.35 -28.33
N ALA A 16 -44.72 1.84 -28.85
CA ALA A 16 -43.42 1.57 -28.28
C ALA A 16 -43.33 2.27 -26.92
N PHE A 17 -43.60 1.52 -25.86
CA PHE A 17 -43.23 1.98 -24.51
C PHE A 17 -41.71 2.03 -24.51
N PRO A 18 -41.10 3.19 -24.14
CA PRO A 18 -39.65 3.20 -23.87
C PRO A 18 -39.45 2.17 -22.76
N ALA A 19 -38.65 1.14 -23.05
CA ALA A 19 -38.10 0.29 -22.01
C ALA A 19 -37.20 1.22 -21.19
N PHE A 20 -37.68 1.73 -20.08
CA PHE A 20 -36.81 2.28 -19.06
C PHE A 20 -35.95 1.12 -18.57
N ALA A 21 -34.74 1.05 -19.04
CA ALA A 21 -33.76 0.21 -18.36
C ALA A 21 -33.69 0.73 -16.92
N ASP A 22 -34.10 -0.08 -15.96
CA ASP A 22 -33.98 0.25 -14.55
C ASP A 22 -32.46 0.40 -14.28
N ASN A 23 -32.00 1.65 -14.24
CA ASN A 23 -30.62 2.00 -14.00
C ASN A 23 -30.36 1.95 -12.49
N TYR A 24 -30.21 0.73 -11.96
CA TYR A 24 -29.85 0.54 -10.55
C TYR A 24 -28.44 1.06 -10.26
N PRO A 25 -28.18 1.51 -9.02
CA PRO A 25 -26.84 1.85 -8.59
C PRO A 25 -25.83 0.71 -8.77
N ILE A 26 -24.69 1.02 -9.32
CA ILE A 26 -23.56 0.10 -9.48
C ILE A 26 -22.39 0.66 -8.68
N VAL A 27 -21.65 -0.22 -7.98
CA VAL A 27 -20.47 0.15 -7.21
C VAL A 27 -19.27 -0.64 -7.72
N SER A 28 -18.24 0.08 -8.14
CA SER A 28 -17.00 -0.46 -8.70
C SER A 28 -15.79 -0.10 -7.81
N PRO A 29 -15.60 -0.77 -6.66
CA PRO A 29 -14.62 -0.36 -5.69
C PRO A 29 -13.20 -0.48 -6.20
N THR A 30 -12.37 0.51 -5.82
CA THR A 30 -10.93 0.51 -6.05
C THR A 30 -10.18 0.73 -4.75
N VAL A 31 -8.93 0.27 -4.73
CA VAL A 31 -7.94 0.62 -3.72
C VAL A 31 -6.76 1.29 -4.40
N GLU A 32 -6.31 2.39 -3.82
CA GLU A 32 -5.22 3.20 -4.34
C GLU A 32 -4.11 3.29 -3.29
N TYR A 33 -2.87 3.11 -3.70
CA TYR A 33 -1.70 3.28 -2.83
C TYR A 33 -0.50 3.75 -3.65
N THR A 34 0.50 4.32 -2.98
CA THR A 34 1.77 4.68 -3.60
C THR A 34 2.79 3.59 -3.28
N ASP A 35 3.43 3.04 -4.30
CA ASP A 35 4.48 2.04 -4.13
C ASP A 35 5.79 2.64 -3.62
N SER A 36 6.79 1.79 -3.36
CA SER A 36 8.12 2.20 -2.87
C SER A 36 8.91 3.08 -3.85
N THR A 37 8.47 3.19 -5.11
CA THR A 37 9.07 4.06 -6.13
C THR A 37 8.38 5.40 -6.28
N GLY A 38 7.27 5.63 -5.54
CA GLY A 38 6.46 6.84 -5.58
C GLY A 38 5.38 6.81 -6.67
N VAL A 39 5.13 5.67 -7.29
CA VAL A 39 4.11 5.50 -8.33
C VAL A 39 2.76 5.17 -7.68
N LEU A 40 1.71 5.90 -8.09
CA LEU A 40 0.33 5.59 -7.69
C LEU A 40 -0.14 4.31 -8.40
N ILE A 41 -0.56 3.34 -7.61
CA ILE A 41 -1.12 2.07 -8.06
C ILE A 41 -2.61 2.04 -7.74
N ILE A 42 -3.43 1.61 -8.69
CA ILE A 42 -4.88 1.40 -8.53
C ILE A 42 -5.17 -0.08 -8.77
N LYS A 43 -5.95 -0.69 -7.87
CA LYS A 43 -6.40 -2.07 -7.95
C LYS A 43 -7.90 -2.16 -7.89
N HIS A 44 -8.46 -3.09 -8.67
CA HIS A 44 -9.89 -3.36 -8.79
C HIS A 44 -10.28 -4.67 -8.09
N THR A 45 -11.59 -4.95 -8.02
CA THR A 45 -12.11 -6.23 -7.51
C THR A 45 -11.50 -7.43 -8.23
N SER A 46 -11.34 -8.54 -7.51
CA SER A 46 -10.71 -9.78 -7.97
C SER A 46 -9.20 -9.70 -8.22
N GLU A 47 -8.57 -8.53 -8.07
CA GLU A 47 -7.11 -8.39 -8.15
C GLU A 47 -6.44 -8.68 -6.80
N SER A 48 -5.14 -8.96 -6.85
CA SER A 48 -4.28 -9.10 -5.68
C SER A 48 -2.96 -8.37 -5.85
N PHE A 49 -2.35 -7.97 -4.72
CA PHE A 49 -1.04 -7.33 -4.71
C PHE A 49 -0.26 -7.65 -3.43
N THR A 50 1.06 -7.37 -3.45
CA THR A 50 1.95 -7.63 -2.32
C THR A 50 2.88 -6.45 -2.12
N GLU A 51 2.85 -5.88 -0.91
CA GLU A 51 3.62 -4.69 -0.55
C GLU A 51 4.30 -4.86 0.82
N GLN A 52 5.05 -3.83 1.23
CA GLN A 52 5.68 -3.78 2.54
C GLN A 52 5.00 -2.76 3.46
N ALA A 53 5.08 -2.98 4.77
CA ALA A 53 4.63 -2.00 5.77
C ALA A 53 5.70 -0.89 6.00
N PRO A 54 5.27 0.31 6.44
CA PRO A 54 3.88 0.77 6.53
C PRO A 54 3.28 1.04 5.15
N LEU A 55 2.02 0.66 4.92
CA LEU A 55 1.30 0.90 3.67
C LEU A 55 0.01 1.64 3.95
N THR A 56 -0.15 2.83 3.40
CA THR A 56 -1.41 3.56 3.43
C THR A 56 -2.18 3.29 2.15
N ILE A 57 -3.42 2.83 2.31
CA ILE A 57 -4.34 2.50 1.22
C ILE A 57 -5.55 3.43 1.31
N ARG A 58 -5.93 4.04 0.21
CA ARG A 58 -7.19 4.76 0.01
C ARG A 58 -8.21 3.83 -0.63
N PHE A 59 -9.38 3.73 -0.04
CA PHE A 59 -10.52 2.93 -0.47
C PHE A 59 -11.56 3.84 -1.08
N LYS A 60 -12.09 3.49 -2.26
CA LYS A 60 -13.13 4.24 -2.97
C LYS A 60 -14.21 3.29 -3.46
N ALA A 61 -15.46 3.59 -3.18
CA ALA A 61 -16.59 2.79 -3.64
C ALA A 61 -16.91 3.03 -5.13
N ASN A 62 -16.71 4.27 -5.63
CA ASN A 62 -17.00 4.69 -6.99
C ASN A 62 -18.43 4.32 -7.43
N PRO A 63 -19.46 4.86 -6.79
CA PRO A 63 -20.84 4.57 -7.16
C PRO A 63 -21.25 5.28 -8.45
N GLU A 64 -22.03 4.60 -9.27
CA GLU A 64 -22.66 5.11 -10.49
C GLU A 64 -24.18 4.94 -10.43
N ASN A 65 -24.94 5.70 -11.22
CA ASN A 65 -26.41 5.65 -11.32
C ASN A 65 -27.14 5.84 -9.99
N THR A 66 -26.63 6.72 -9.13
CA THR A 66 -27.17 6.92 -7.76
C THR A 66 -28.34 7.89 -7.68
N ALA A 67 -28.74 8.54 -8.79
CA ALA A 67 -29.83 9.51 -8.81
C ALA A 67 -31.16 8.88 -8.38
N GLY A 68 -31.78 9.41 -7.32
CA GLY A 68 -33.04 8.89 -6.76
C GLY A 68 -32.87 7.78 -5.74
N TYR A 69 -31.63 7.42 -5.38
CA TYR A 69 -31.32 6.41 -4.37
C TYR A 69 -30.53 6.98 -3.20
N THR A 70 -30.78 6.45 -2.01
CA THR A 70 -29.93 6.66 -0.83
C THR A 70 -28.97 5.50 -0.70
N MET A 71 -27.65 5.80 -0.71
CA MET A 71 -26.59 4.81 -0.66
C MET A 71 -26.04 4.64 0.76
N ASN A 72 -25.74 3.40 1.15
CA ASN A 72 -24.98 3.07 2.36
C ASN A 72 -23.90 2.07 2.01
N TYR A 73 -22.75 2.20 2.66
CA TYR A 73 -21.58 1.38 2.43
C TYR A 73 -21.14 0.69 3.72
N GLN A 74 -20.60 -0.52 3.60
CA GLN A 74 -19.94 -1.23 4.69
C GLN A 74 -18.72 -1.96 4.13
N TRP A 75 -17.57 -1.36 4.31
CA TRP A 75 -16.30 -2.01 4.06
C TRP A 75 -15.96 -2.95 5.20
N THR A 76 -15.42 -4.10 4.86
CA THR A 76 -14.91 -5.08 5.82
C THR A 76 -13.52 -5.52 5.37
N ILE A 77 -12.53 -5.34 6.23
CA ILE A 77 -11.14 -5.73 5.96
C ILE A 77 -10.72 -6.72 7.03
N ASN A 78 -10.46 -7.95 6.63
CA ASN A 78 -10.07 -9.05 7.52
C ASN A 78 -8.65 -9.50 7.21
N ASN A 79 -7.90 -9.92 8.25
CA ASN A 79 -6.69 -10.70 8.06
C ASN A 79 -7.07 -12.18 7.97
N THR A 80 -6.65 -12.88 6.91
CA THR A 80 -7.05 -14.28 6.67
C THR A 80 -6.42 -15.27 7.65
N LYS A 81 -5.32 -14.87 8.31
CA LYS A 81 -4.58 -15.67 9.30
C LYS A 81 -4.82 -15.24 10.75
N ASP A 82 -5.34 -14.04 10.97
CA ASP A 82 -5.68 -13.51 12.30
C ASP A 82 -7.15 -13.09 12.35
N PRO A 83 -8.05 -13.97 12.78
CA PRO A 83 -9.49 -13.67 12.85
C PRO A 83 -9.85 -12.54 13.82
N SER A 84 -8.94 -12.17 14.73
CA SER A 84 -9.16 -11.04 15.65
C SER A 84 -8.98 -9.68 14.96
N PHE A 85 -8.32 -9.66 13.80
CA PHE A 85 -8.14 -8.44 13.01
C PHE A 85 -9.36 -8.23 12.10
N ASN A 86 -10.13 -7.21 12.39
CA ASN A 86 -11.29 -6.78 11.60
C ASN A 86 -11.40 -5.27 11.62
N ILE A 87 -11.43 -4.63 10.45
CA ILE A 87 -11.72 -3.21 10.29
C ILE A 87 -13.05 -3.10 9.56
N VAL A 88 -13.96 -2.28 10.09
CA VAL A 88 -15.22 -1.94 9.45
C VAL A 88 -15.29 -0.44 9.26
N ASN A 89 -15.66 0.02 8.06
CA ASN A 89 -15.86 1.43 7.75
C ASN A 89 -17.14 1.60 6.93
N TYR A 90 -17.85 2.73 7.12
CA TYR A 90 -19.17 2.98 6.52
C TYR A 90 -19.19 4.18 5.57
N THR A 91 -18.03 4.75 5.25
CA THR A 91 -17.94 5.88 4.33
C THR A 91 -17.75 5.42 2.88
N GLU A 92 -18.09 6.27 1.94
CA GLU A 92 -17.85 6.04 0.52
C GLU A 92 -16.36 5.97 0.19
N GLU A 93 -15.55 6.80 0.88
CA GLU A 93 -14.10 6.90 0.75
C GLU A 93 -13.44 6.99 2.12
N PHE A 94 -12.29 6.35 2.31
CA PHE A 94 -11.46 6.48 3.51
C PHE A 94 -10.02 6.02 3.25
N GLU A 95 -9.13 6.35 4.18
CA GLU A 95 -7.74 5.89 4.17
C GLU A 95 -7.46 5.04 5.42
N GLN A 96 -6.63 4.01 5.24
CA GLN A 96 -6.16 3.14 6.33
C GLN A 96 -4.68 2.81 6.14
N THR A 97 -3.90 2.99 7.21
CA THR A 97 -2.50 2.56 7.22
C THR A 97 -2.35 1.18 7.85
N PHE A 98 -1.70 0.28 7.14
CA PHE A 98 -1.39 -1.08 7.57
C PHE A 98 0.05 -1.15 8.04
N THR A 99 0.22 -1.51 9.31
CA THR A 99 1.52 -1.66 9.99
C THR A 99 1.80 -3.10 10.41
N ARG A 100 0.90 -4.04 10.11
CA ARG A 100 1.05 -5.46 10.42
C ARG A 100 1.25 -6.27 9.16
N ALA A 101 2.20 -7.22 9.19
CA ALA A 101 2.35 -8.25 8.16
C ALA A 101 1.16 -9.21 8.17
N GLY A 102 0.83 -9.76 7.01
CA GLY A 102 -0.26 -10.73 6.88
C GLY A 102 -0.95 -10.69 5.53
N GLU A 103 -1.96 -11.52 5.39
CA GLU A 103 -2.79 -11.62 4.20
C GLU A 103 -4.18 -11.04 4.51
N PHE A 104 -4.59 -10.07 3.72
CA PHE A 104 -5.82 -9.30 3.94
C PHE A 104 -6.80 -9.52 2.81
N SER A 105 -8.09 -9.52 3.17
CA SER A 105 -9.21 -9.56 2.23
C SER A 105 -10.14 -8.39 2.51
N ILE A 106 -10.46 -7.63 1.47
CA ILE A 106 -11.32 -6.46 1.49
C ILE A 106 -12.61 -6.82 0.76
N LYS A 107 -13.76 -6.52 1.37
CA LYS A 107 -15.08 -6.63 0.76
C LYS A 107 -15.87 -5.35 1.01
N LEU A 108 -16.70 -4.99 0.06
CA LEU A 108 -17.67 -3.92 0.21
C LEU A 108 -19.09 -4.49 0.06
N LEU A 109 -19.87 -4.35 1.11
CA LEU A 109 -21.33 -4.48 1.08
C LEU A 109 -21.89 -3.07 0.87
N TYR A 110 -22.77 -2.90 -0.12
CA TYR A 110 -23.49 -1.65 -0.28
C TYR A 110 -25.00 -1.91 -0.34
N THR A 111 -25.75 -0.96 0.18
CA THR A 111 -27.20 -0.98 0.12
C THR A 111 -27.68 0.31 -0.52
N TYR A 112 -28.75 0.21 -1.29
CA TYR A 112 -29.41 1.38 -1.88
C TYR A 112 -30.91 1.29 -1.66
N THR A 113 -31.52 2.43 -1.36
CA THR A 113 -32.92 2.58 -1.05
C THR A 113 -33.54 3.57 -2.03
N ASP A 114 -34.60 3.17 -2.73
CA ASP A 114 -35.34 4.03 -3.65
C ASP A 114 -36.25 5.03 -2.94
N ALA A 115 -36.95 5.87 -3.71
CA ALA A 115 -37.89 6.87 -3.18
C ALA A 115 -39.10 6.26 -2.47
N ASP A 116 -39.45 5.04 -2.80
CA ASP A 116 -40.58 4.29 -2.19
C ASP A 116 -40.16 3.55 -0.91
N GLY A 117 -38.90 3.64 -0.53
CA GLY A 117 -38.32 3.00 0.66
C GLY A 117 -37.94 1.53 0.46
N LYS A 118 -37.95 1.02 -0.76
CA LYS A 118 -37.48 -0.32 -1.07
C LYS A 118 -35.96 -0.38 -1.02
N GLN A 119 -35.46 -1.22 -0.15
CA GLN A 119 -34.01 -1.42 0.06
C GLN A 119 -33.52 -2.67 -0.68
N MET A 120 -32.36 -2.54 -1.32
CA MET A 120 -31.63 -3.63 -1.96
C MET A 120 -30.17 -3.62 -1.46
N SER A 121 -29.54 -4.80 -1.41
CA SER A 121 -28.18 -4.98 -0.90
C SER A 121 -27.38 -5.86 -1.84
N GLU A 122 -26.14 -5.45 -2.13
CA GLU A 122 -25.21 -6.22 -2.94
C GLU A 122 -23.82 -6.23 -2.30
N GLN A 123 -23.04 -7.28 -2.57
CA GLN A 123 -21.67 -7.42 -2.10
C GLN A 123 -20.74 -7.61 -3.28
N THR A 124 -19.64 -6.87 -3.27
CA THR A 124 -18.61 -6.97 -4.32
C THR A 124 -17.71 -8.19 -4.11
N ASP A 125 -17.02 -8.60 -5.18
CA ASP A 125 -15.89 -9.50 -5.07
C ASP A 125 -14.77 -8.90 -4.20
N SER A 126 -13.95 -9.78 -3.62
CA SER A 126 -12.89 -9.33 -2.73
C SER A 126 -11.66 -8.86 -3.49
N ILE A 127 -11.05 -7.78 -2.97
CA ILE A 127 -9.67 -7.41 -3.27
C ILE A 127 -8.78 -8.06 -2.20
N LYS A 128 -7.67 -8.66 -2.58
CA LYS A 128 -6.74 -9.31 -1.65
C LYS A 128 -5.38 -8.66 -1.70
N PHE A 129 -4.72 -8.54 -0.55
CA PHE A 129 -3.33 -8.07 -0.52
C PHE A 129 -2.53 -8.73 0.61
N THR A 130 -1.22 -8.73 0.42
CA THR A 130 -0.27 -9.26 1.38
C THR A 130 0.71 -8.17 1.80
N ILE A 131 0.87 -7.98 3.11
CA ILE A 131 1.98 -7.22 3.67
C ILE A 131 3.07 -8.22 4.05
N LYS A 132 4.26 -8.03 3.44
CA LYS A 132 5.44 -8.89 3.66
C LYS A 132 5.89 -8.87 5.12
N GLU A 133 6.44 -9.98 5.58
CA GLU A 133 7.20 -10.06 6.83
C GLU A 133 8.42 -9.14 6.81
N SER A 134 8.93 -8.81 7.98
CA SER A 134 10.04 -7.87 8.11
C SER A 134 11.39 -8.53 7.75
N LYS A 135 12.30 -7.70 7.22
CA LYS A 135 13.73 -8.03 7.04
C LYS A 135 14.57 -6.79 7.26
N LEU A 136 15.62 -6.93 8.06
CA LEU A 136 16.56 -5.83 8.32
C LEU A 136 17.99 -6.37 8.38
N ASP A 137 18.85 -5.84 7.54
CA ASP A 137 20.29 -6.15 7.55
C ASP A 137 21.12 -4.90 7.28
N PHE A 138 22.34 -4.86 7.85
CA PHE A 138 23.29 -3.78 7.72
C PHE A 138 24.62 -4.28 7.17
N PRO A 139 25.34 -3.46 6.40
CA PRO A 139 26.68 -3.80 5.96
C PRO A 139 27.67 -3.75 7.15
N ASN A 140 28.85 -4.34 6.99
CA ASN A 140 29.95 -4.27 7.96
C ASN A 140 30.95 -3.13 7.68
N ALA A 141 30.80 -2.45 6.53
CA ALA A 141 31.66 -1.35 6.12
C ALA A 141 30.92 -0.37 5.22
N PHE A 142 31.42 0.87 5.13
CA PHE A 142 31.01 1.85 4.15
C PHE A 142 32.18 2.78 3.80
N SER A 143 32.10 3.49 2.68
CA SER A 143 33.17 4.32 2.13
C SER A 143 32.65 5.69 1.71
N PRO A 144 32.62 6.71 2.59
CA PRO A 144 32.17 8.05 2.24
C PRO A 144 33.26 8.80 1.47
N ASN A 145 33.47 8.43 0.19
CA ASN A 145 34.47 8.98 -0.72
C ASN A 145 33.84 9.85 -1.82
N GLY A 146 32.50 9.94 -1.91
CA GLY A 146 31.77 10.79 -2.85
C GLY A 146 31.53 10.15 -4.21
N ASP A 147 31.77 8.84 -4.37
CA ASP A 147 31.54 8.11 -5.63
C ASP A 147 30.05 7.66 -5.79
N ARG A 148 29.19 7.96 -4.83
CA ARG A 148 27.77 7.58 -4.71
C ARG A 148 27.53 6.10 -4.40
N LEU A 149 28.56 5.34 -4.14
CA LEU A 149 28.47 3.95 -3.72
C LEU A 149 28.86 3.84 -2.25
N ASN A 150 27.98 3.32 -1.41
CA ASN A 150 28.23 3.13 0.02
C ASN A 150 28.77 4.38 0.77
N ASP A 151 28.41 5.58 0.31
CA ASP A 151 28.80 6.84 0.95
C ASP A 151 28.12 7.08 2.31
N LYS A 152 27.02 6.37 2.57
CA LYS A 152 26.33 6.38 3.86
C LYS A 152 26.25 4.98 4.44
N TYR A 153 26.47 4.87 5.75
CA TYR A 153 26.18 3.66 6.50
C TYR A 153 24.68 3.58 6.80
N LYS A 154 23.98 2.75 6.05
CA LYS A 154 22.52 2.54 6.14
C LYS A 154 22.17 1.07 6.00
N ALA A 155 20.91 0.72 6.23
CA ALA A 155 20.42 -0.65 6.02
C ALA A 155 20.68 -1.09 4.56
N LYS A 156 21.22 -2.30 4.39
CA LYS A 156 21.39 -2.98 3.11
C LYS A 156 20.10 -3.65 2.67
N VAL A 157 19.35 -4.17 3.65
CA VAL A 157 18.00 -4.72 3.46
C VAL A 157 17.10 -4.04 4.49
N CYS A 158 16.00 -3.46 4.03
CA CYS A 158 14.96 -2.87 4.86
C CYS A 158 13.61 -3.20 4.23
N GLN A 159 12.83 -4.04 4.90
CA GLN A 159 11.50 -4.47 4.44
C GLN A 159 10.57 -4.51 5.64
N SER A 160 9.39 -3.91 5.51
CA SER A 160 8.32 -3.94 6.52
C SER A 160 8.79 -3.62 7.94
N ILE A 161 9.65 -2.60 8.09
CA ILE A 161 10.10 -2.06 9.37
C ILE A 161 9.16 -0.91 9.76
N VAL A 162 8.51 -1.01 10.90
CA VAL A 162 7.49 -0.06 11.37
C VAL A 162 7.97 0.85 12.49
N GLU A 163 8.98 0.41 13.24
CA GLU A 163 9.68 1.25 14.22
C GLU A 163 11.18 1.09 14.01
N PHE A 164 11.92 2.19 14.04
CA PHE A 164 13.35 2.16 13.81
C PHE A 164 14.09 3.25 14.57
N ARG A 165 15.21 2.88 15.16
CA ARG A 165 16.17 3.80 15.75
C ARG A 165 17.58 3.21 15.66
N ALA A 166 18.52 3.99 15.15
CA ALA A 166 19.93 3.62 15.09
C ALA A 166 20.83 4.70 15.67
N SER A 167 21.99 4.31 16.16
CA SER A 167 23.00 5.21 16.68
C SER A 167 24.41 4.67 16.40
N ILE A 168 25.34 5.59 16.09
CA ILE A 168 26.76 5.30 15.91
C ILE A 168 27.56 5.82 17.09
N TYR A 169 28.53 5.02 17.53
CA TYR A 169 29.44 5.32 18.63
C TYR A 169 30.89 5.15 18.20
N ASN A 170 31.77 5.94 18.79
CA ASN A 170 33.22 5.69 18.69
C ASN A 170 33.69 4.65 19.71
N ARG A 171 34.98 4.27 19.69
CA ARG A 171 35.57 3.28 20.59
C ARG A 171 35.49 3.63 22.08
N TRP A 172 35.29 4.89 22.42
CA TRP A 172 35.15 5.36 23.81
C TRP A 172 33.66 5.44 24.26
N GLY A 173 32.71 4.94 23.47
CA GLY A 173 31.29 4.97 23.78
C GLY A 173 30.63 6.33 23.55
N LYS A 174 31.33 7.32 22.98
CA LYS A 174 30.73 8.61 22.63
C LYS A 174 29.82 8.44 21.41
N LYS A 175 28.52 8.82 21.56
CA LYS A 175 27.58 8.84 20.44
C LYS A 175 27.93 9.95 19.46
N LEU A 176 28.06 9.60 18.18
CA LEU A 176 28.41 10.51 17.09
C LEU A 176 27.19 10.88 16.26
N TYR A 177 26.30 9.94 16.00
CA TYR A 177 25.14 10.14 15.13
C TYR A 177 23.97 9.29 15.58
N SER A 178 22.75 9.70 15.25
CA SER A 178 21.55 8.88 15.42
C SER A 178 20.51 9.27 14.38
N TRP A 179 19.72 8.29 13.94
CA TRP A 179 18.64 8.47 12.96
C TRP A 179 17.47 7.54 13.24
N THR A 180 16.30 7.89 12.70
CA THR A 180 15.03 7.17 12.91
C THR A 180 14.34 6.76 11.62
N ASP A 181 14.82 7.23 10.46
CA ASP A 181 14.38 6.77 9.16
C ASP A 181 15.28 5.60 8.70
N PRO A 182 14.77 4.37 8.56
CA PRO A 182 15.59 3.22 8.17
C PRO A 182 16.24 3.36 6.77
N TYR A 183 15.74 4.25 5.93
CA TYR A 183 16.29 4.52 4.59
C TYR A 183 17.39 5.57 4.59
N ASP A 184 17.54 6.34 5.67
CA ASP A 184 18.68 7.24 5.87
C ASP A 184 19.88 6.53 6.53
N GLY A 185 20.95 7.24 6.77
CA GLY A 185 22.18 6.69 7.34
C GLY A 185 23.21 7.72 7.71
N TRP A 186 24.30 7.25 8.30
CA TRP A 186 25.44 8.07 8.72
C TRP A 186 26.45 8.25 7.59
N ASP A 187 26.83 9.50 7.30
CA ASP A 187 27.76 9.90 6.25
C ASP A 187 29.25 9.92 6.71
N GLY A 188 29.56 9.45 7.90
CA GLY A 188 30.91 9.45 8.43
C GLY A 188 31.36 10.82 8.96
N THR A 189 30.43 11.71 9.31
CA THR A 189 30.75 13.00 9.93
C THR A 189 30.30 13.06 11.39
N PHE A 190 30.90 13.98 12.15
CA PHE A 190 30.47 14.39 13.47
C PHE A 190 30.60 15.92 13.60
N ASN A 191 29.49 16.59 13.94
CA ASN A 191 29.37 18.04 13.95
C ASN A 191 29.86 18.70 12.63
N GLY A 192 29.45 18.11 11.49
CA GLY A 192 29.79 18.61 10.15
C GLY A 192 31.26 18.38 9.71
N LYS A 193 32.08 17.69 10.52
CA LYS A 193 33.44 17.37 10.18
C LYS A 193 33.63 15.87 9.97
N PRO A 194 34.39 15.46 8.92
CA PRO A 194 34.71 14.05 8.69
C PRO A 194 35.45 13.44 9.89
N VAL A 195 34.96 12.27 10.35
CA VAL A 195 35.71 11.51 11.36
C VAL A 195 36.84 10.67 10.70
N LYS A 196 37.81 10.22 11.49
CA LYS A 196 38.92 9.41 11.01
C LYS A 196 38.45 8.06 10.50
N GLN A 197 39.11 7.51 9.49
CA GLN A 197 38.97 6.12 9.09
C GLN A 197 39.21 5.18 10.28
N GLY A 198 38.47 4.10 10.35
CA GLY A 198 38.60 3.12 11.42
C GLY A 198 37.28 2.46 11.80
N VAL A 199 37.27 1.80 12.97
CA VAL A 199 36.15 1.04 13.49
C VAL A 199 35.27 1.92 14.37
N TYR A 200 33.98 1.87 14.10
CA TYR A 200 32.90 2.48 14.87
C TYR A 200 31.91 1.38 15.30
N PHE A 201 30.94 1.71 16.13
CA PHE A 201 29.97 0.75 16.64
C PHE A 201 28.57 1.24 16.36
N VAL A 202 27.74 0.38 15.81
CA VAL A 202 26.33 0.66 15.57
C VAL A 202 25.47 -0.07 16.58
N ASN A 203 24.43 0.61 17.06
CA ASN A 203 23.32 0.03 17.82
C ASN A 203 22.02 0.37 17.11
N VAL A 204 21.28 -0.67 16.70
CA VAL A 204 19.97 -0.54 16.05
C VAL A 204 18.93 -1.24 16.93
N VAL A 205 17.82 -0.56 17.14
CA VAL A 205 16.60 -1.12 17.71
C VAL A 205 15.49 -0.85 16.73
N ALA A 206 14.82 -1.91 16.28
CA ALA A 206 13.75 -1.79 15.30
C ALA A 206 12.67 -2.85 15.57
N LYS A 207 11.48 -2.62 15.02
CA LYS A 207 10.36 -3.56 15.09
C LYS A 207 9.80 -3.77 13.68
N GLY A 208 9.60 -5.01 13.34
CA GLY A 208 8.98 -5.45 12.10
C GLY A 208 7.45 -5.46 12.16
N ALA A 209 6.83 -5.41 11.02
CA ALA A 209 5.38 -5.53 10.86
C ALA A 209 4.83 -6.90 11.33
N ASP A 210 5.66 -7.93 11.33
CA ASP A 210 5.39 -9.27 11.87
C ASP A 210 5.59 -9.37 13.39
N GLY A 211 5.94 -8.25 14.06
CA GLY A 211 6.22 -8.19 15.48
C GLY A 211 7.65 -8.57 15.86
N HIS A 212 8.50 -8.95 14.89
CA HIS A 212 9.89 -9.28 15.16
C HIS A 212 10.66 -8.06 15.67
N GLU A 213 11.37 -8.23 16.78
CA GLU A 213 12.23 -7.19 17.36
C GLU A 213 13.69 -7.39 16.93
N TYR A 214 14.28 -6.34 16.39
CA TYR A 214 15.67 -6.31 15.95
C TYR A 214 16.52 -5.55 16.97
N HIS A 215 17.55 -6.23 17.51
CA HIS A 215 18.56 -5.65 18.38
C HIS A 215 19.95 -5.90 17.77
N ILE A 216 20.37 -5.03 16.84
CA ILE A 216 21.63 -5.20 16.11
C ILE A 216 22.71 -4.37 16.78
N ARG A 217 23.76 -5.03 17.25
CA ARG A 217 24.97 -4.41 17.78
C ARG A 217 26.16 -5.01 17.09
N ARG A 218 26.89 -4.19 16.36
CA ARG A 218 28.07 -4.63 15.60
C ARG A 218 29.08 -3.50 15.42
N ASP A 219 30.29 -3.85 15.06
CA ASP A 219 31.27 -2.95 14.51
C ASP A 219 30.97 -2.59 13.05
N VAL A 220 31.38 -1.42 12.65
CA VAL A 220 31.30 -0.93 11.27
C VAL A 220 32.63 -0.27 10.89
N ASN A 221 33.17 -0.67 9.76
CA ASN A 221 34.43 -0.12 9.23
C ASN A 221 34.14 1.09 8.33
N LEU A 222 34.68 2.24 8.68
CA LEU A 222 34.69 3.42 7.82
C LEU A 222 36.01 3.44 7.03
N LEU A 223 35.90 3.37 5.69
CA LEU A 223 37.03 3.24 4.75
C LEU A 223 37.01 4.43 3.78
N ARG A 224 37.92 5.40 3.91
CA ARG A 224 37.92 6.61 3.07
C ARG A 224 38.71 6.51 1.77
N GLY A 225 39.58 5.56 1.66
CA GLY A 225 40.43 5.36 0.48
C GLY A 225 40.01 4.19 -0.42
N TYR A 226 38.83 3.59 -0.15
CA TYR A 226 38.38 2.43 -0.90
C TYR A 226 37.46 2.90 -2.04
N THR A 227 37.84 2.61 -3.30
CA THR A 227 37.03 2.71 -4.50
C THR A 227 36.63 1.30 -4.91
N GLU A 228 35.35 0.99 -5.00
CA GLU A 228 34.91 -0.28 -5.60
C GLU A 228 35.30 -0.27 -7.08
N VAL A 229 36.14 -1.22 -7.48
CA VAL A 229 36.41 -1.47 -8.91
C VAL A 229 35.18 -2.22 -9.44
N THR A 230 34.30 -1.51 -10.11
CA THR A 230 33.26 -2.15 -10.92
C THR A 230 33.95 -2.87 -12.07
N ASN A 231 34.09 -4.20 -11.98
CA ASN A 231 34.47 -5.03 -13.12
C ASN A 231 33.30 -5.00 -14.13
N THR A 232 33.30 -4.00 -14.99
CA THR A 232 32.54 -4.02 -16.24
C THR A 232 33.23 -5.04 -17.14
N THR A 233 32.84 -6.29 -17.06
CA THR A 233 33.06 -7.27 -18.13
C THR A 233 32.21 -6.80 -19.31
N THR A 234 32.83 -6.06 -20.22
CA THR A 234 32.27 -5.83 -21.56
C THR A 234 32.29 -7.17 -22.31
N PRO A 235 31.19 -7.57 -22.97
CA PRO A 235 31.12 -8.79 -23.76
C PRO A 235 32.01 -8.76 -24.99
#